data_4663bcd9d23969454a5f4f865531bc78
#
_entry.id   4663bcd9d23969454a5f4f865531bc78
#
_cell.length_a   1.000
_cell.length_b   1.000
_cell.length_c   1.000
_cell.angle_alpha   90.00
_cell.angle_beta   90.00
_cell.angle_gamma   90.00
#
_symmetry.space_group_name_H-M   'P 1'
#
loop_
_entity.id
_entity.type
_entity.pdbx_description
1 polymer ?
#
loop_
_entity_poly.entity_id
_entity_poly.type
_entity_poly.pdbx_seq_one_letter_code
_entity_poly.pdbx_strand_id
1 'polypeptide(L)'
;DAVLDAAGQASRPPRVARPAGLTEREVDVLRLIVRGQANKQVAVALGISAKTVGHHVEHIYAKAGVTTRAGATLFAMEHGLLTP
;
A
#
# COMPACT_ATOMS: atom_id res chain seq x y z
N ASP A 1 9.14 -20.46 17.92
CA ASP A 1 8.97 -20.11 17.36
C ASP A 1 8.92 -19.91 16.94
N ALA A 2 9.02 -20.34 17.33
CA ALA A 2 8.80 -20.03 16.73
C ALA A 2 8.69 -19.98 16.18
N VAL A 3 8.62 -20.42 16.48
CA VAL A 3 8.28 -20.19 15.80
C VAL A 3 7.99 -20.07 15.33
N LEU A 4 7.84 -20.41 15.70
CA LEU A 4 7.37 -20.06 15.14
C LEU A 4 7.02 -19.74 14.93
N ASP A 5 6.95 -20.07 15.23
CA ASP A 5 6.47 -19.59 14.90
C ASP A 5 6.25 -19.41 14.66
N ALA A 6 6.28 -19.95 15.03
CA ALA A 6 5.90 -19.69 14.69
C ALA A 6 5.67 -19.58 14.10
N ALA A 7 5.55 -19.95 14.33
CA ALA A 7 5.20 -19.65 13.84
C ALA A 7 5.05 -19.28 13.18
N GLY A 8 5.01 -19.42 13.28
CA GLY A 8 4.74 -18.85 12.74
C GLY A 8 5.04 -18.27 12.19
N GLN A 9 5.21 -18.64 12.35
CA GLN A 9 5.38 -17.97 11.93
C GLN A 9 5.69 -17.70 11.02
N ALA A 10 5.74 -17.84 10.78
CA ALA A 10 6.05 -17.46 9.98
C ALA A 10 6.39 -16.98 9.25
N SER A 11 6.57 -17.13 9.25
CA SER A 11 7.06 -16.61 8.57
C SER A 11 7.18 -15.86 7.35
N ARG A 12 6.44 -15.17 7.05
CA ARG A 12 6.59 -14.20 6.00
C ARG A 12 7.57 -13.11 6.45
N PRO A 13 8.23 -12.45 5.49
CA PRO A 13 9.18 -11.38 5.85
C PRO A 13 8.51 -10.31 6.70
N PRO A 14 9.27 -9.70 7.60
CA PRO A 14 8.73 -8.60 8.39
C PRO A 14 8.18 -7.50 7.51
N ARG A 15 7.08 -6.92 7.93
CA ARG A 15 6.46 -5.83 7.20
C ARG A 15 6.87 -4.48 7.73
N VAL A 16 8.07 -4.41 8.26
CA VAL A 16 8.59 -3.12 8.73
C VAL A 16 8.67 -2.10 7.61
N ALA A 17 8.61 -2.58 6.36
CA ALA A 17 8.65 -1.69 5.22
C ALA A 17 7.32 -0.98 4.97
N ARG A 18 6.31 -1.23 5.78
CA ARG A 18 5.05 -0.51 5.62
C ARG A 18 5.16 0.84 6.33
N PRO A 19 5.48 1.88 5.61
CA PRO A 19 5.73 3.18 6.22
C PRO A 19 4.43 3.87 6.64
N ALA A 20 4.54 4.79 7.58
CA ALA A 20 3.43 5.63 8.03
C ALA A 20 2.24 4.85 8.55
N GLY A 21 2.42 3.59 8.94
CA GLY A 21 1.33 2.77 9.45
C GLY A 21 0.37 2.27 8.39
N LEU A 22 0.79 2.24 7.13
CA LEU A 22 -0.05 1.73 6.06
C LEU A 22 -0.32 0.24 6.25
N THR A 23 -1.54 -0.18 5.93
CA THR A 23 -1.89 -1.60 5.91
C THR A 23 -1.34 -2.23 4.63
N GLU A 24 -1.33 -3.58 4.60
CA GLU A 24 -0.90 -4.27 3.38
C GLU A 24 -1.75 -3.88 2.19
N ARG A 25 -3.07 -3.78 2.38
CA ARG A 25 -3.96 -3.41 1.29
C ARG A 25 -3.69 -2.00 0.82
N GLU A 26 -3.40 -1.10 1.75
CA GLU A 26 -3.06 0.28 1.38
C GLU A 26 -1.77 0.34 0.58
N VAL A 27 -0.78 -0.47 0.94
CA VAL A 27 0.46 -0.55 0.17
C VAL A 27 0.18 -1.07 -1.24
N ASP A 28 -0.67 -2.10 -1.36
CA ASP A 28 -1.05 -2.62 -2.68
C ASP A 28 -1.69 -1.53 -3.53
N VAL A 29 -2.63 -0.78 -2.94
CA VAL A 29 -3.30 0.31 -3.65
C VAL A 29 -2.28 1.37 -4.06
N LEU A 30 -1.41 1.76 -3.15
CA LEU A 30 -0.42 2.81 -3.42
C LEU A 30 0.50 2.41 -4.58
N ARG A 31 0.96 1.17 -4.60
CA ARG A 31 1.83 0.71 -5.67
C ARG A 31 1.18 0.81 -7.04
N LEU A 32 -0.11 0.47 -7.11
CA LEU A 32 -0.82 0.54 -8.37
C LEU A 32 -1.07 1.98 -8.80
N ILE A 33 -1.39 2.84 -7.84
CA ILE A 33 -1.62 4.25 -8.13
C ILE A 33 -0.36 4.92 -8.67
N VAL A 34 0.78 4.66 -8.06
CA VAL A 34 2.02 5.31 -8.48
C VAL A 34 2.50 4.78 -9.84
N ARG A 35 1.96 3.65 -10.27
CA ARG A 35 2.21 3.14 -11.63
C ARG A 35 1.30 3.77 -12.67
N GLY A 36 0.46 4.71 -12.26
CA GLY A 36 -0.41 5.44 -13.17
C GLY A 36 -1.79 4.86 -13.34
N GLN A 37 -2.18 3.88 -12.53
CA GLN A 37 -3.50 3.29 -12.67
C GLN A 37 -4.57 4.15 -12.01
N ALA A 38 -5.70 4.27 -12.69
CA ALA A 38 -6.86 4.96 -12.13
C ALA A 38 -7.53 4.08 -11.08
N ASN A 39 -8.34 4.69 -10.22
CA ASN A 39 -9.05 3.96 -9.18
C ASN A 39 -9.83 2.78 -9.74
N LYS A 40 -10.46 2.95 -10.90
CA LYS A 40 -11.24 1.89 -11.52
C LYS A 40 -10.34 0.70 -11.89
N GLN A 41 -9.16 0.97 -12.40
CA GLN A 41 -8.21 -0.08 -12.77
C GLN A 41 -7.69 -0.79 -11.52
N VAL A 42 -7.41 -0.03 -10.48
CA VAL A 42 -6.97 -0.60 -9.20
C VAL A 42 -8.06 -1.52 -8.65
N ALA A 43 -9.31 -1.07 -8.72
CA ALA A 43 -10.45 -1.85 -8.24
C ALA A 43 -10.52 -3.21 -8.93
N VAL A 44 -10.37 -3.23 -10.25
CA VAL A 44 -10.38 -4.48 -11.00
C VAL A 44 -9.21 -5.36 -10.58
N ALA A 45 -8.02 -4.78 -10.49
CA ALA A 45 -6.82 -5.55 -10.15
C ALA A 45 -6.91 -6.20 -8.77
N LEU A 46 -7.56 -5.53 -7.82
CA LEU A 46 -7.64 -6.01 -6.45
C LEU A 46 -8.97 -6.68 -6.11
N GLY A 47 -9.91 -6.70 -7.04
CA GLY A 47 -11.21 -7.33 -6.81
C GLY A 47 -12.07 -6.60 -5.80
N ILE A 48 -11.98 -5.27 -5.76
CA ILE A 48 -12.78 -4.45 -4.85
C ILE A 48 -13.46 -3.35 -5.66
N SER A 49 -14.35 -2.58 -5.03
CA SER A 49 -15.05 -1.51 -5.72
C SER A 49 -14.16 -0.28 -5.86
N ALA A 50 -14.44 0.55 -6.87
CA ALA A 50 -13.72 1.80 -7.04
C ALA A 50 -13.92 2.72 -5.84
N LYS A 51 -15.10 2.66 -5.22
CA LYS A 51 -15.36 3.46 -4.02
C LYS A 51 -14.44 3.05 -2.88
N THR A 52 -14.23 1.74 -2.71
CA THR A 52 -13.32 1.23 -1.70
C THR A 52 -11.89 1.68 -1.98
N VAL A 53 -11.48 1.65 -3.26
CA VAL A 53 -10.16 2.17 -3.64
C VAL A 53 -10.05 3.63 -3.23
N GLY A 54 -11.09 4.43 -3.48
CA GLY A 54 -11.09 5.84 -3.09
C GLY A 54 -10.86 6.02 -1.60
N HIS A 55 -11.50 5.20 -0.78
CA HIS A 55 -11.32 5.26 0.67
C HIS A 55 -9.88 4.91 1.04
N HIS A 56 -9.30 3.89 0.41
CA HIS A 56 -7.91 3.54 0.67
C HIS A 56 -6.99 4.69 0.28
N VAL A 57 -7.25 5.34 -0.86
CA VAL A 57 -6.44 6.46 -1.30
C VAL A 57 -6.48 7.60 -0.29
N GLU A 58 -7.67 7.91 0.21
CA GLU A 58 -7.80 8.97 1.21
C GLU A 58 -7.00 8.66 2.46
N HIS A 59 -7.08 7.41 2.92
CA HIS A 59 -6.34 6.98 4.11
C HIS A 59 -4.82 7.04 3.85
N ILE A 60 -4.40 6.61 2.68
CA ILE A 60 -2.98 6.65 2.31
C ILE A 60 -2.48 8.09 2.34
N TYR A 61 -3.23 9.01 1.72
CA TYR A 61 -2.81 10.41 1.68
C TYR A 61 -2.71 10.98 3.09
N ALA A 62 -3.69 10.68 3.94
CA ALA A 62 -3.68 11.17 5.31
C ALA A 62 -2.48 10.62 6.09
N LYS A 63 -2.22 9.33 5.94
CA LYS A 63 -1.13 8.68 6.68
C LYS A 63 0.24 9.13 6.17
N ALA A 64 0.37 9.31 4.87
CA ALA A 64 1.63 9.73 4.27
C ALA A 64 1.87 11.23 4.39
N GLY A 65 0.84 11.98 4.77
CA GLY A 65 0.97 13.44 4.89
C GLY A 65 1.06 14.13 3.53
N VAL A 66 0.40 13.58 2.52
CA VAL A 66 0.42 14.14 1.17
C VAL A 66 -1.00 14.50 0.75
N THR A 67 -1.12 15.36 -0.27
CA THR A 67 -2.42 15.81 -0.75
C THR A 67 -2.62 15.59 -2.24
N THR A 68 -1.59 15.10 -2.94
CA THR A 68 -1.65 14.89 -4.37
C THR A 68 -1.07 13.54 -4.73
N ARG A 69 -1.42 13.08 -5.95
CA ARG A 69 -0.85 11.84 -6.47
C ARG A 69 0.66 11.97 -6.62
N ALA A 70 1.14 13.14 -7.06
CA ALA A 70 2.58 13.36 -7.19
C ALA A 70 3.28 13.22 -5.83
N GLY A 71 2.66 13.77 -4.77
CA GLY A 71 3.19 13.62 -3.43
C GLY A 71 3.23 12.17 -2.99
N ALA A 72 2.17 11.41 -3.31
CA ALA A 72 2.13 9.99 -3.00
C ALA A 72 3.22 9.23 -3.74
N THR A 73 3.50 9.60 -4.98
CA THR A 73 4.56 8.97 -5.76
C THR A 73 5.92 9.21 -5.11
N LEU A 74 6.20 10.45 -4.70
CA LEU A 74 7.44 10.76 -4.01
C LEU A 74 7.56 9.96 -2.71
N PHE A 75 6.47 9.88 -1.95
CA PHE A 75 6.45 9.10 -0.73
C PHE A 75 6.83 7.65 -1.01
N ALA A 76 6.22 7.07 -2.06
CA ALA A 76 6.48 5.69 -2.43
C ALA A 76 7.94 5.50 -2.85
N MET A 77 8.50 6.46 -3.58
CA MET A 77 9.91 6.39 -3.99
C MET A 77 10.83 6.41 -2.79
N GLU A 78 10.55 7.31 -1.84
CA GLU A 78 11.38 7.46 -0.65
C GLU A 78 11.39 6.20 0.21
N HIS A 79 10.32 5.43 0.15
CA HIS A 79 10.17 4.23 0.98
C HIS A 79 10.33 2.94 0.19
N GLY A 80 10.81 3.03 -1.05
CA GLY A 80 11.10 1.84 -1.85
C GLY A 80 9.89 1.06 -2.29
N LEU A 81 8.74 1.70 -2.39
CA LEU A 81 7.50 1.01 -2.76
C LEU A 81 7.26 0.92 -4.26
N LEU A 82 8.10 1.56 -5.08
CA LEU A 82 7.94 1.50 -6.53
C LEU A 82 8.50 0.22 -7.12
N THR A 83 9.44 -0.40 -6.47
CA THR A 83 10.00 -1.66 -6.95
C THR A 83 9.15 -2.83 -6.48
N PRO A 84 9.02 -3.86 -7.31
CA PRO A 84 8.24 -5.04 -6.95
C PRO A 84 8.79 -5.76 -5.73
#